data_1cbe854fad7acc177f2cdc360b7a98f2
#
_entry.id   1cbe854fad7acc177f2cdc360b7a98f2
#
_cell.length_a   1.000
_cell.length_b   1.000
_cell.length_c   1.000
_cell.angle_alpha   90.00
_cell.angle_beta   90.00
_cell.angle_gamma   90.00
#
_symmetry.space_group_name_H-M   'P 1'
#
loop_
_entity.id
_entity.type
_entity.pdbx_description
1 polymer ?
#
loop_
_entity_poly.entity_id
_entity_poly.type
_entity_poly.pdbx_seq_one_letter_code
_entity_poly.pdbx_strand_id
1 'polypeptide(L)'
;MEFTGSSAWNRNSLSPDAAPAAAAVSNSLAAPISTLALRTRAATSLLFIEANVTDYQSLVAGVKAGTEVHLLDPIADAVTQITQTLVGRTGISSLHIVSHGEAGGLQLGSTELDGQNLDRYATQLGSWSQALTPDADILLYGCNVAQGAQGLDFVQRLGQMTGADIAASNDWTGDRAAGGNWTLEVHTGEIAAGLAFQASTLANYHHLLPVDLLSPIDPALVSGSDSTGGSLGTSSVSNDGRYIVFTSNSGSLDATDKNGKSDVFWLDRQTQMLKLVSHNLGKTGSSNGASSSAVISGDGLSVAFVSDGTDLALGDQDSQKDVFLWKWDSATSTDTLSLVSGTNNSAISDGDSYNPIISDNGQYVSFLSDAANLTSLSDSNGQPDVFQWDGSASMNAVTLVSRNRSKNGSGIKGVSTSFSMSRDGNFVAFSSNANNLVAFTIDLNGS
;
A
#
# COMPACT_ATOMS: atom_id res chain seq x y z
N MET A 1 58.42 -27.85 -12.16
CA MET A 1 58.51 -26.61 -12.93
C MET A 1 57.71 -25.56 -12.18
N GLU A 2 58.45 -24.78 -11.41
CA GLU A 2 57.94 -23.58 -10.71
C GLU A 2 57.69 -22.45 -11.72
N PHE A 3 56.66 -21.68 -11.54
CA PHE A 3 56.66 -20.28 -11.91
C PHE A 3 55.85 -19.46 -10.91
N THR A 4 56.57 -18.74 -10.10
CA THR A 4 56.18 -17.59 -9.33
C THR A 4 55.91 -16.38 -10.23
N GLY A 5 54.89 -15.59 -9.92
CA GLY A 5 54.61 -14.33 -10.58
C GLY A 5 53.68 -13.44 -9.78
N SER A 6 54.26 -12.67 -8.87
CA SER A 6 53.59 -11.53 -8.22
C SER A 6 53.46 -10.38 -9.21
N SER A 7 52.33 -9.73 -9.26
CA SER A 7 52.23 -8.39 -9.85
C SER A 7 51.33 -7.47 -9.03
N ALA A 8 51.95 -6.34 -8.73
CA ALA A 8 51.52 -5.26 -7.90
C ALA A 8 50.32 -4.48 -8.48
N TRP A 9 49.47 -4.01 -7.59
CA TRP A 9 48.44 -3.02 -7.89
C TRP A 9 49.04 -1.65 -8.12
N ASN A 10 48.83 -1.10 -9.28
CA ASN A 10 49.18 0.28 -9.60
C ASN A 10 47.92 1.15 -9.47
N ARG A 11 48.00 2.12 -8.55
CA ARG A 11 46.99 3.19 -8.43
C ARG A 11 47.34 4.25 -9.48
N ASN A 12 46.41 4.54 -10.34
CA ASN A 12 46.42 5.79 -11.10
C ASN A 12 45.10 6.53 -10.90
N SER A 13 45.27 7.72 -10.40
CA SER A 13 44.35 8.81 -10.19
C SER A 13 43.63 9.23 -11.46
N LEU A 14 42.31 9.37 -11.40
CA LEU A 14 41.54 10.24 -12.30
C LEU A 14 40.64 11.14 -11.46
N SER A 15 40.73 12.43 -11.73
CA SER A 15 39.95 13.52 -11.14
C SER A 15 38.44 13.39 -11.37
N PRO A 16 37.60 13.95 -10.47
CA PRO A 16 36.18 13.90 -10.59
C PRO A 16 35.62 15.05 -11.42
N ASP A 17 34.81 14.75 -12.39
CA ASP A 17 33.93 15.71 -13.04
C ASP A 17 32.58 15.79 -12.30
N ALA A 18 32.07 17.00 -12.22
CA ALA A 18 31.05 17.46 -11.34
C ALA A 18 29.65 16.87 -11.61
N ALA A 19 29.01 16.35 -10.57
CA ALA A 19 27.57 16.18 -10.50
C ALA A 19 26.92 17.35 -9.74
N PRO A 20 25.70 17.76 -10.08
CA PRO A 20 25.05 18.90 -9.44
C PRO A 20 24.58 18.56 -8.02
N ALA A 21 24.73 19.55 -7.14
CA ALA A 21 24.48 19.47 -5.72
C ALA A 21 23.00 19.20 -5.40
N ALA A 22 22.74 18.08 -4.75
CA ALA A 22 21.55 17.88 -3.94
C ALA A 22 21.74 18.61 -2.61
N ALA A 23 20.81 19.51 -2.26
CA ALA A 23 20.81 20.21 -0.99
C ALA A 23 20.52 19.21 0.15
N ALA A 24 21.56 18.89 0.90
CA ALA A 24 21.44 18.13 2.13
C ALA A 24 20.92 19.02 3.25
N VAL A 25 19.79 18.67 3.85
CA VAL A 25 19.35 19.21 5.14
C VAL A 25 20.17 18.50 6.22
N SER A 26 21.19 19.20 6.73
CA SER A 26 22.01 18.69 7.83
C SER A 26 21.41 19.07 9.18
N ASN A 27 21.06 18.07 9.99
CA ASN A 27 20.94 18.22 11.44
C ASN A 27 22.33 18.43 12.03
N SER A 28 22.64 19.66 12.45
CA SER A 28 23.87 19.99 13.18
C SER A 28 23.52 20.38 14.61
N LEU A 29 23.98 19.56 15.55
CA LEU A 29 24.04 19.88 16.98
C LEU A 29 25.11 20.93 17.25
N ALA A 30 24.71 21.99 17.86
CA ALA A 30 25.27 23.04 18.72
C ALA A 30 26.76 23.14 18.98
N ALA A 31 27.28 24.38 18.81
CA ALA A 31 28.19 25.06 19.72
C ALA A 31 27.89 26.57 19.70
N PRO A 32 28.17 27.32 20.79
CA PRO A 32 27.56 28.61 21.02
C PRO A 32 28.35 29.75 20.38
N ILE A 33 27.67 30.60 19.59
CA ILE A 33 28.18 31.89 19.20
C ILE A 33 27.24 32.97 19.71
N SER A 34 27.86 33.90 20.41
CA SER A 34 27.34 35.03 21.11
C SER A 34 26.50 35.98 20.25
N THR A 35 25.33 36.28 20.75
CA THR A 35 24.55 37.52 20.67
C THR A 35 24.69 38.42 19.44
N LEU A 36 23.74 38.27 18.51
CA LEU A 36 22.95 39.38 18.01
C LEU A 36 21.49 38.86 17.82
N ALA A 37 20.66 39.17 18.76
CA ALA A 37 19.28 38.75 18.78
C ALA A 37 18.49 39.48 17.69
N LEU A 38 18.51 38.94 16.46
CA LEU A 38 17.30 39.03 15.64
C LEU A 38 16.27 38.15 16.35
N ARG A 39 15.35 38.76 17.07
CA ARG A 39 14.12 38.09 17.49
C ARG A 39 13.38 37.72 16.19
N THR A 40 13.64 36.56 15.63
CA THR A 40 12.68 35.94 14.75
C THR A 40 11.43 35.78 15.56
N ARG A 41 10.41 36.57 15.23
CA ARG A 41 9.08 36.43 15.81
C ARG A 41 8.70 34.96 15.62
N ALA A 42 8.46 34.24 16.71
CA ALA A 42 8.03 32.85 16.62
C ALA A 42 6.84 32.80 15.65
N ALA A 43 6.82 31.84 14.74
CA ALA A 43 5.74 31.69 13.80
C ALA A 43 4.44 31.49 14.59
N THR A 44 3.42 32.27 14.27
CA THR A 44 2.09 32.16 14.89
C THR A 44 1.14 31.31 14.05
N SER A 45 1.59 30.89 12.85
CA SER A 45 0.87 30.02 11.93
C SER A 45 1.71 28.78 11.64
N LEU A 46 1.15 27.59 11.83
CA LEU A 46 1.80 26.31 11.56
C LEU A 46 1.04 25.57 10.47
N LEU A 47 1.76 24.96 9.56
CA LEU A 47 1.21 24.06 8.53
C LEU A 47 1.75 22.66 8.78
N PHE A 48 0.86 21.71 8.97
CA PHE A 48 1.12 20.29 8.96
C PHE A 48 0.63 19.70 7.65
N ILE A 49 1.49 18.99 6.93
CA ILE A 49 1.15 18.38 5.65
C ILE A 49 1.62 16.93 5.63
N GLU A 50 0.73 16.03 5.22
CA GLU A 50 1.03 14.61 5.07
C GLU A 50 1.98 14.36 3.89
N ALA A 51 3.01 13.51 4.11
CA ALA A 51 3.95 13.16 3.05
C ALA A 51 3.36 12.27 1.94
N ASN A 52 2.18 11.67 2.17
CA ASN A 52 1.42 10.90 1.18
C ASN A 52 0.48 11.77 0.32
N VAL A 53 0.31 13.05 0.63
CA VAL A 53 -0.42 13.99 -0.24
C VAL A 53 0.35 14.12 -1.56
N THR A 54 -0.31 13.80 -2.67
CA THR A 54 0.30 13.84 -4.00
C THR A 54 0.82 15.23 -4.31
N ASP A 55 2.07 15.34 -4.76
CA ASP A 55 2.75 16.60 -5.07
C ASP A 55 2.73 17.63 -3.92
N TYR A 56 2.84 17.16 -2.66
CA TYR A 56 2.90 18.05 -1.50
C TYR A 56 4.06 19.06 -1.60
N GLN A 57 5.12 18.73 -2.31
CA GLN A 57 6.28 19.59 -2.51
C GLN A 57 5.89 20.92 -3.20
N SER A 58 5.00 20.88 -4.19
CA SER A 58 4.46 22.08 -4.85
C SER A 58 3.65 22.93 -3.88
N LEU A 59 2.86 22.30 -3.00
CA LEU A 59 2.14 23.02 -1.95
C LEU A 59 3.11 23.68 -0.96
N VAL A 60 4.12 22.95 -0.47
CA VAL A 60 5.14 23.47 0.45
C VAL A 60 5.91 24.64 -0.15
N ALA A 61 6.27 24.57 -1.44
CA ALA A 61 6.97 25.65 -2.14
C ALA A 61 6.13 26.95 -2.22
N GLY A 62 4.81 26.82 -2.15
CA GLY A 62 3.90 27.96 -2.23
C GLY A 62 3.29 28.42 -0.90
N VAL A 63 3.85 28.00 0.21
CA VAL A 63 3.39 28.44 1.54
C VAL A 63 3.68 29.93 1.73
N LYS A 64 2.73 30.64 2.33
CA LYS A 64 2.88 32.08 2.66
C LYS A 64 3.95 32.33 3.69
N ALA A 65 4.68 33.43 3.53
CA ALA A 65 5.70 33.84 4.48
C ALA A 65 5.11 34.00 5.90
N GLY A 66 5.83 33.50 6.91
CA GLY A 66 5.41 33.53 8.32
C GLY A 66 4.68 32.29 8.78
N THR A 67 4.40 31.32 7.90
CA THR A 67 3.87 29.99 8.25
C THR A 67 5.05 29.01 8.36
N GLU A 68 5.16 28.32 9.48
CA GLU A 68 6.15 27.26 9.72
C GLU A 68 5.57 25.93 9.20
N VAL A 69 6.36 25.17 8.42
CA VAL A 69 5.92 23.93 7.79
C VAL A 69 6.47 22.71 8.49
N HIS A 70 5.62 21.75 8.78
CA HIS A 70 5.93 20.44 9.35
C HIS A 70 5.42 19.35 8.43
N LEU A 71 6.33 18.50 7.97
CA LEU A 71 5.96 17.32 7.21
C LEU A 71 5.61 16.19 8.19
N LEU A 72 4.43 15.60 8.03
CA LEU A 72 3.97 14.47 8.83
C LEU A 72 4.43 13.16 8.20
N ASP A 73 4.94 12.25 9.05
CA ASP A 73 5.31 10.91 8.66
C ASP A 73 4.03 10.06 8.47
N PRO A 74 3.76 9.53 7.26
CA PRO A 74 2.54 8.81 6.96
C PRO A 74 2.43 7.44 7.65
N ILE A 75 3.52 6.91 8.21
CA ILE A 75 3.51 5.62 8.94
C ILE A 75 3.44 5.78 10.46
N ALA A 76 3.40 7.01 10.97
CA ALA A 76 3.27 7.32 12.39
C ALA A 76 1.95 8.06 12.67
N ASP A 77 1.45 7.97 13.91
CA ASP A 77 0.25 8.67 14.34
C ASP A 77 0.45 10.20 14.27
N ALA A 78 -0.30 10.87 13.40
CA ALA A 78 -0.09 12.29 13.15
C ALA A 78 -0.65 13.18 14.25
N VAL A 79 -1.69 12.76 14.99
CA VAL A 79 -2.16 13.51 16.17
C VAL A 79 -1.06 13.60 17.21
N THR A 80 -0.33 12.50 17.39
CA THR A 80 0.85 12.48 18.28
C THR A 80 1.97 13.40 17.77
N GLN A 81 2.27 13.40 16.46
CA GLN A 81 3.30 14.26 15.87
C GLN A 81 2.95 15.75 16.03
N ILE A 82 1.70 16.14 15.76
CA ILE A 82 1.19 17.50 15.95
C ILE A 82 1.29 17.89 17.41
N THR A 83 0.82 17.03 18.31
CA THR A 83 0.87 17.26 19.76
C THR A 83 2.31 17.51 20.24
N GLN A 84 3.26 16.67 19.83
CA GLN A 84 4.67 16.83 20.17
C GLN A 84 5.26 18.13 19.64
N THR A 85 4.88 18.55 18.45
CA THR A 85 5.30 19.83 17.86
C THR A 85 4.77 21.03 18.66
N LEU A 86 3.57 20.93 19.22
CA LEU A 86 2.93 21.99 19.99
C LEU A 86 3.44 22.09 21.44
N VAL A 87 4.09 21.05 21.98
CA VAL A 87 4.60 21.07 23.37
C VAL A 87 5.53 22.25 23.61
N GLY A 88 5.20 23.06 24.63
CA GLY A 88 5.96 24.23 25.06
C GLY A 88 5.86 25.45 24.14
N ARG A 89 5.07 25.38 23.09
CA ARG A 89 4.74 26.55 22.23
C ARG A 89 3.58 27.33 22.85
N THR A 90 3.49 28.60 22.50
CA THR A 90 2.40 29.51 22.87
C THR A 90 2.17 30.55 21.79
N GLY A 91 0.97 31.11 21.73
CA GLY A 91 0.66 32.22 20.84
C GLY A 91 0.49 31.80 19.38
N ILE A 92 0.15 30.54 19.14
CA ILE A 92 -0.22 30.03 17.80
C ILE A 92 -1.64 30.52 17.49
N SER A 93 -1.77 31.30 16.41
CA SER A 93 -3.07 31.86 15.98
C SER A 93 -3.74 31.02 14.89
N SER A 94 -3.01 30.12 14.21
CA SER A 94 -3.61 29.20 13.26
C SER A 94 -2.82 27.90 13.09
N LEU A 95 -3.55 26.79 12.97
CA LEU A 95 -3.05 25.51 12.50
C LEU A 95 -3.69 25.19 11.14
N HIS A 96 -2.87 24.78 10.21
CA HIS A 96 -3.31 24.32 8.91
C HIS A 96 -2.93 22.84 8.80
N ILE A 97 -3.90 21.98 8.49
CA ILE A 97 -3.68 20.53 8.35
C ILE A 97 -4.09 20.13 6.93
N VAL A 98 -3.13 19.63 6.15
CA VAL A 98 -3.33 19.15 4.79
C VAL A 98 -3.18 17.65 4.77
N SER A 99 -4.27 16.99 4.47
CA SER A 99 -4.32 15.52 4.37
C SER A 99 -5.44 15.07 3.42
N HIS A 100 -5.55 13.78 3.22
CA HIS A 100 -6.73 13.21 2.57
C HIS A 100 -7.92 13.25 3.53
N GLY A 101 -9.13 13.53 3.01
CA GLY A 101 -10.34 13.67 3.81
C GLY A 101 -11.55 12.94 3.24
N GLU A 102 -12.47 12.62 4.14
CA GLU A 102 -13.79 12.05 3.85
C GLU A 102 -14.85 12.64 4.79
N ALA A 103 -16.13 12.26 4.59
CA ALA A 103 -17.22 12.78 5.41
C ALA A 103 -17.06 12.42 6.90
N GLY A 104 -16.66 13.39 7.71
CA GLY A 104 -16.44 13.24 9.16
C GLY A 104 -15.11 12.64 9.56
N GLY A 105 -14.09 12.70 8.69
CA GLY A 105 -12.77 12.16 8.97
C GLY A 105 -11.63 12.78 8.16
N LEU A 106 -10.42 12.55 8.67
CA LEU A 106 -9.14 12.90 8.05
C LEU A 106 -8.19 11.71 8.17
N GLN A 107 -7.49 11.37 7.08
CA GLN A 107 -6.37 10.43 7.14
C GLN A 107 -5.15 11.16 7.71
N LEU A 108 -4.75 10.86 8.94
CA LEU A 108 -3.66 11.52 9.65
C LEU A 108 -2.54 10.52 9.98
N GLY A 109 -1.56 10.42 9.09
CA GLY A 109 -0.49 9.43 9.18
C GLY A 109 -1.02 8.00 9.07
N SER A 110 -0.60 7.15 10.01
CA SER A 110 -1.12 5.78 10.13
C SER A 110 -2.54 5.69 10.72
N THR A 111 -3.16 6.82 11.04
CA THR A 111 -4.45 6.90 11.75
C THR A 111 -5.45 7.66 10.90
N GLU A 112 -6.65 7.11 10.78
CA GLU A 112 -7.83 7.87 10.40
C GLU A 112 -8.39 8.53 11.66
N LEU A 113 -8.49 9.88 11.67
CA LEU A 113 -9.11 10.62 12.75
C LEU A 113 -10.55 10.94 12.38
N ASP A 114 -11.50 10.28 13.03
CA ASP A 114 -12.94 10.38 12.73
C ASP A 114 -13.82 10.61 13.98
N GLY A 115 -15.12 10.81 13.75
CA GLY A 115 -16.09 10.98 14.83
C GLY A 115 -16.20 9.80 15.79
N GLN A 116 -15.75 8.59 15.44
CA GLN A 116 -15.81 7.40 16.28
C GLN A 116 -14.61 7.28 17.23
N ASN A 117 -13.47 7.86 16.85
CA ASN A 117 -12.23 7.73 17.60
C ASN A 117 -11.71 9.02 18.23
N LEU A 118 -12.31 10.21 17.97
CA LEU A 118 -11.93 11.49 18.58
C LEU A 118 -11.74 11.38 20.10
N ASP A 119 -12.61 10.64 20.80
CA ASP A 119 -12.54 10.50 22.26
C ASP A 119 -11.25 9.82 22.73
N ARG A 120 -10.62 8.98 21.91
CA ARG A 120 -9.31 8.36 22.23
C ARG A 120 -8.19 9.40 22.25
N TYR A 121 -8.35 10.47 21.51
CA TYR A 121 -7.39 11.57 21.40
C TYR A 121 -7.74 12.78 22.26
N ALA A 122 -8.81 12.72 23.07
CA ALA A 122 -9.32 13.86 23.84
C ALA A 122 -8.24 14.56 24.68
N THR A 123 -7.34 13.80 25.33
CA THR A 123 -6.23 14.36 26.10
C THR A 123 -5.21 15.10 25.23
N GLN A 124 -4.85 14.56 24.09
CA GLN A 124 -3.89 15.17 23.17
C GLN A 124 -4.50 16.41 22.52
N LEU A 125 -5.70 16.30 21.94
CA LEU A 125 -6.43 17.41 21.33
C LEU A 125 -6.68 18.54 22.33
N GLY A 126 -7.12 18.22 23.56
CA GLY A 126 -7.29 19.19 24.62
C GLY A 126 -6.01 19.92 25.03
N SER A 127 -4.85 19.27 24.90
CA SER A 127 -3.56 19.90 25.19
C SER A 127 -3.15 20.97 24.15
N TRP A 128 -3.72 20.94 22.93
CA TRP A 128 -3.41 21.93 21.90
C TRP A 128 -3.81 23.34 22.30
N SER A 129 -4.89 23.49 23.10
CA SER A 129 -5.33 24.78 23.67
C SER A 129 -4.24 25.53 24.43
N GLN A 130 -3.23 24.82 24.96
CA GLN A 130 -2.12 25.46 25.67
C GLN A 130 -1.15 26.19 24.74
N ALA A 131 -1.07 25.76 23.49
CA ALA A 131 -0.24 26.38 22.46
C ALA A 131 -0.99 27.45 21.68
N LEU A 132 -2.31 27.30 21.56
CA LEU A 132 -3.18 28.14 20.75
C LEU A 132 -3.54 29.46 21.47
N THR A 133 -3.82 30.51 20.71
CA THR A 133 -4.48 31.70 21.23
C THR A 133 -5.97 31.44 21.45
N PRO A 134 -6.66 32.25 22.29
CA PRO A 134 -8.11 32.07 22.50
C PRO A 134 -8.97 32.12 21.23
N ASP A 135 -8.53 32.88 20.23
CA ASP A 135 -9.22 33.07 18.95
C ASP A 135 -8.43 32.36 17.82
N ALA A 136 -7.85 31.18 18.10
CA ALA A 136 -7.09 30.44 17.13
C ALA A 136 -8.00 29.65 16.18
N ASP A 137 -7.58 29.53 14.93
CA ASP A 137 -8.27 28.78 13.89
C ASP A 137 -7.52 27.48 13.54
N ILE A 138 -8.26 26.42 13.26
CA ILE A 138 -7.75 25.18 12.64
C ILE A 138 -8.42 25.00 11.28
N LEU A 139 -7.62 25.06 10.21
CA LEU A 139 -8.07 24.91 8.84
C LEU A 139 -7.73 23.52 8.34
N LEU A 140 -8.75 22.74 7.98
CA LEU A 140 -8.64 21.35 7.54
C LEU A 140 -8.78 21.29 6.02
N TYR A 141 -7.68 20.98 5.33
CA TYR A 141 -7.64 20.83 3.88
C TYR A 141 -7.73 19.34 3.53
N GLY A 142 -8.93 18.86 3.31
CA GLY A 142 -9.25 17.50 2.90
C GLY A 142 -10.64 17.47 2.26
N CYS A 143 -10.89 16.57 1.32
CA CYS A 143 -12.18 16.48 0.66
C CYS A 143 -13.28 16.06 1.64
N ASN A 144 -14.44 16.71 1.55
CA ASN A 144 -15.68 16.29 2.24
C ASN A 144 -15.64 16.27 3.77
N VAL A 145 -14.59 16.74 4.44
CA VAL A 145 -14.39 16.60 5.90
C VAL A 145 -15.62 17.04 6.70
N ALA A 146 -16.26 18.14 6.31
CA ALA A 146 -17.47 18.66 6.95
C ALA A 146 -18.77 18.29 6.21
N GLN A 147 -18.75 17.29 5.32
CA GLN A 147 -19.92 16.91 4.55
C GLN A 147 -20.98 16.20 5.39
N GLY A 148 -22.24 16.64 5.24
CA GLY A 148 -23.39 16.01 5.88
C GLY A 148 -23.42 16.14 7.40
N ALA A 149 -24.30 15.37 8.06
CA ALA A 149 -24.45 15.45 9.51
C ALA A 149 -23.21 14.90 10.27
N GLN A 150 -22.57 13.88 9.71
CA GLN A 150 -21.37 13.24 10.27
C GLN A 150 -20.18 14.21 10.23
N GLY A 151 -19.98 14.91 9.10
CA GLY A 151 -18.91 15.89 8.97
C GLY A 151 -19.12 17.09 9.89
N LEU A 152 -20.35 17.58 10.02
CA LEU A 152 -20.69 18.67 10.94
C LEU A 152 -20.43 18.28 12.39
N ASP A 153 -20.82 17.08 12.83
CA ASP A 153 -20.56 16.57 14.18
C ASP A 153 -19.05 16.49 14.46
N PHE A 154 -18.29 15.94 13.51
CA PHE A 154 -16.84 15.81 13.60
C PHE A 154 -16.15 17.17 13.85
N VAL A 155 -16.40 18.17 13.00
CA VAL A 155 -15.74 19.48 13.11
C VAL A 155 -16.17 20.21 14.38
N GLN A 156 -17.44 20.08 14.82
CA GLN A 156 -17.92 20.67 16.06
C GLN A 156 -17.23 20.06 17.29
N ARG A 157 -17.12 18.73 17.34
CA ARG A 157 -16.44 18.04 18.44
C ARG A 157 -14.94 18.33 18.47
N LEU A 158 -14.30 18.40 17.32
CA LEU A 158 -12.89 18.77 17.22
C LEU A 158 -12.65 20.20 17.76
N GLY A 159 -13.49 21.16 17.39
CA GLY A 159 -13.45 22.52 17.92
C GLY A 159 -13.65 22.58 19.43
N GLN A 160 -14.62 21.83 19.97
CA GLN A 160 -14.84 21.73 21.41
C GLN A 160 -13.64 21.15 22.16
N MET A 161 -12.97 20.13 21.59
CA MET A 161 -11.81 19.48 22.22
C MET A 161 -10.57 20.35 22.20
N THR A 162 -10.33 21.06 21.08
CA THR A 162 -9.12 21.88 20.89
C THR A 162 -9.27 23.30 21.43
N GLY A 163 -10.51 23.79 21.57
CA GLY A 163 -10.81 25.15 21.93
C GLY A 163 -10.57 26.17 20.82
N ALA A 164 -10.44 25.70 19.56
CA ALA A 164 -10.22 26.53 18.37
C ALA A 164 -11.45 26.54 17.47
N ASP A 165 -11.57 27.59 16.63
CA ASP A 165 -12.55 27.60 15.55
C ASP A 165 -12.06 26.76 14.37
N ILE A 166 -12.93 25.91 13.83
CA ILE A 166 -12.60 24.98 12.75
C ILE A 166 -13.16 25.50 11.42
N ALA A 167 -12.34 25.49 10.37
CA ALA A 167 -12.78 25.62 8.99
C ALA A 167 -12.49 24.34 8.19
N ALA A 168 -13.48 23.80 7.50
CA ALA A 168 -13.36 22.58 6.71
C ALA A 168 -14.23 22.60 5.46
N SER A 169 -13.83 21.85 4.42
CA SER A 169 -14.59 21.72 3.20
C SER A 169 -15.74 20.70 3.34
N ASN A 170 -16.87 20.99 2.69
CA ASN A 170 -17.98 20.05 2.56
C ASN A 170 -18.08 19.44 1.15
N ASP A 171 -17.11 19.72 0.28
CA ASP A 171 -16.97 19.19 -1.07
C ASP A 171 -15.50 18.80 -1.36
N TRP A 172 -15.12 18.71 -2.62
CA TRP A 172 -13.77 18.29 -3.01
C TRP A 172 -12.76 19.43 -2.90
N THR A 173 -11.70 19.19 -2.14
CA THR A 173 -10.57 20.10 -1.97
C THR A 173 -9.47 19.78 -2.99
N GLY A 174 -9.00 20.81 -3.74
CA GLY A 174 -7.89 20.67 -4.68
C GLY A 174 -8.19 21.21 -6.08
N ASP A 175 -7.83 20.43 -7.11
CA ASP A 175 -7.89 20.84 -8.53
C ASP A 175 -9.29 21.23 -8.99
N ARG A 176 -9.38 22.46 -9.49
CA ARG A 176 -10.63 22.97 -10.06
C ARG A 176 -11.05 22.24 -11.34
N ALA A 177 -10.10 21.77 -12.14
CA ALA A 177 -10.39 21.04 -13.37
C ALA A 177 -10.99 19.65 -13.07
N ALA A 178 -10.66 19.08 -11.91
CA ALA A 178 -11.21 17.82 -11.39
C ALA A 178 -12.47 18.03 -10.52
N GLY A 179 -13.02 19.26 -10.47
CA GLY A 179 -14.24 19.58 -9.73
C GLY A 179 -13.99 20.01 -8.28
N GLY A 180 -12.73 20.15 -7.84
CA GLY A 180 -12.37 20.61 -6.51
C GLY A 180 -12.27 22.13 -6.40
N ASN A 181 -12.08 22.60 -5.20
CA ASN A 181 -11.77 23.99 -4.88
C ASN A 181 -10.96 24.08 -3.58
N TRP A 182 -10.61 25.27 -3.12
CA TRP A 182 -9.88 25.49 -1.87
C TRP A 182 -10.70 26.28 -0.85
N THR A 183 -12.03 26.32 -1.03
CA THR A 183 -12.94 26.94 -0.07
C THR A 183 -13.14 25.98 1.10
N LEU A 184 -13.23 26.52 2.29
CA LEU A 184 -13.56 25.76 3.48
C LEU A 184 -14.92 26.30 3.94
N GLU A 185 -16.02 25.69 3.46
CA GLU A 185 -17.38 26.27 3.51
C GLU A 185 -17.99 26.22 4.92
N VAL A 186 -17.53 25.25 5.74
CA VAL A 186 -18.11 25.02 7.08
C VAL A 186 -17.18 25.58 8.13
N HIS A 187 -17.74 26.45 8.98
CA HIS A 187 -17.03 27.09 10.08
C HIS A 187 -17.75 26.80 11.41
N THR A 188 -17.01 26.54 12.48
CA THR A 188 -17.58 26.39 13.84
C THR A 188 -17.63 27.71 14.59
N GLY A 189 -16.92 28.76 14.11
CA GLY A 189 -16.87 30.10 14.67
C GLY A 189 -16.39 31.12 13.62
N GLU A 190 -15.83 32.25 14.06
CA GLU A 190 -15.32 33.30 13.17
C GLU A 190 -13.87 32.97 12.75
N ILE A 191 -13.65 32.65 11.49
CA ILE A 191 -12.33 32.33 10.96
C ILE A 191 -11.59 33.60 10.54
N ALA A 192 -10.57 33.97 11.30
CA ALA A 192 -9.69 35.10 11.03
C ALA A 192 -8.49 34.72 10.16
N ALA A 193 -8.06 33.46 10.20
CA ALA A 193 -6.93 32.96 9.43
C ALA A 193 -7.26 32.84 7.94
N GLY A 194 -6.38 33.34 7.10
CA GLY A 194 -6.46 33.09 5.64
C GLY A 194 -5.79 31.76 5.30
N LEU A 195 -6.06 31.22 4.10
CA LEU A 195 -5.40 29.99 3.61
C LEU A 195 -3.86 30.09 3.70
N ALA A 196 -3.19 29.00 4.01
CA ALA A 196 -1.73 28.95 4.18
C ALA A 196 -0.94 29.18 2.89
N PHE A 197 -1.55 29.01 1.74
CA PHE A 197 -0.90 28.98 0.43
C PHE A 197 -1.13 30.23 -0.39
N GLN A 198 -0.20 30.51 -1.31
CA GLN A 198 -0.36 31.54 -2.34
C GLN A 198 -1.42 31.10 -3.34
N ALA A 199 -2.20 32.06 -3.84
CA ALA A 199 -3.28 31.78 -4.82
C ALA A 199 -2.76 31.12 -6.11
N SER A 200 -1.54 31.50 -6.55
CA SER A 200 -0.89 30.88 -7.71
C SER A 200 -0.56 29.41 -7.50
N THR A 201 -0.16 29.02 -6.28
CA THR A 201 0.12 27.63 -5.93
C THR A 201 -1.15 26.80 -5.98
N LEU A 202 -2.22 27.30 -5.36
CA LEU A 202 -3.52 26.61 -5.36
C LEU A 202 -4.10 26.48 -6.78
N ALA A 203 -3.89 27.47 -7.64
CA ALA A 203 -4.35 27.44 -9.03
C ALA A 203 -3.56 26.45 -9.92
N ASN A 204 -2.32 26.13 -9.54
CA ASN A 204 -1.44 25.20 -10.26
C ASN A 204 -1.34 23.82 -9.62
N TYR A 205 -2.07 23.56 -8.58
CA TYR A 205 -2.14 22.22 -7.97
C TYR A 205 -3.21 21.39 -8.69
N HIS A 206 -2.80 20.26 -9.29
CA HIS A 206 -3.61 19.47 -10.20
C HIS A 206 -4.08 18.14 -9.61
N HIS A 207 -4.23 18.09 -8.28
CA HIS A 207 -4.70 16.91 -7.57
C HIS A 207 -5.85 17.24 -6.62
N LEU A 208 -6.61 16.24 -6.23
CA LEU A 208 -7.62 16.30 -5.19
C LEU A 208 -7.09 15.68 -3.90
N LEU A 209 -7.76 15.93 -2.77
CA LEU A 209 -7.42 15.42 -1.43
C LEU A 209 -8.50 14.47 -0.85
N PRO A 210 -9.16 13.58 -1.61
CA PRO A 210 -10.03 12.57 -1.03
C PRO A 210 -9.22 11.48 -0.35
N VAL A 211 -9.80 10.75 0.61
CA VAL A 211 -9.29 9.42 0.97
C VAL A 211 -9.40 8.54 -0.27
N ASP A 212 -8.33 7.86 -0.61
CA ASP A 212 -8.33 6.96 -1.77
C ASP A 212 -9.27 5.78 -1.51
N LEU A 213 -10.34 5.69 -2.26
CA LEU A 213 -11.21 4.52 -2.25
C LEU A 213 -10.51 3.39 -3.01
N LEU A 214 -10.09 2.35 -2.29
CA LEU A 214 -9.36 1.20 -2.89
C LEU A 214 -10.29 0.27 -3.70
N SER A 215 -11.59 0.35 -3.46
CA SER A 215 -12.61 -0.41 -4.21
C SER A 215 -13.62 0.55 -4.86
N PRO A 216 -13.23 1.31 -5.91
CA PRO A 216 -14.11 2.23 -6.60
C PRO A 216 -15.27 1.49 -7.26
N ILE A 217 -16.38 2.17 -7.45
CA ILE A 217 -17.52 1.62 -8.19
C ILE A 217 -17.23 1.64 -9.69
N ASP A 218 -17.66 0.62 -10.42
CA ASP A 218 -17.77 0.72 -11.87
C ASP A 218 -18.85 1.76 -12.24
N PRO A 219 -18.49 2.85 -12.96
CA PRO A 219 -19.43 3.91 -13.33
C PRO A 219 -20.62 3.44 -14.17
N ALA A 220 -20.50 2.25 -14.81
CA ALA A 220 -21.57 1.66 -15.60
C ALA A 220 -22.67 1.02 -14.74
N LEU A 221 -22.43 0.77 -13.45
CA LEU A 221 -23.33 0.03 -12.58
C LEU A 221 -24.24 0.90 -11.73
N VAL A 222 -23.73 2.00 -11.17
CA VAL A 222 -24.50 2.87 -10.26
C VAL A 222 -24.05 4.32 -10.38
N SER A 223 -24.97 5.26 -10.25
CA SER A 223 -24.64 6.65 -10.01
C SER A 223 -24.53 6.91 -8.50
N GLY A 224 -23.34 7.05 -7.98
CA GLY A 224 -23.09 7.77 -6.74
C GLY A 224 -23.13 6.99 -5.42
N SER A 225 -22.75 5.71 -5.39
CA SER A 225 -22.50 4.98 -4.14
C SER A 225 -21.17 4.20 -4.24
N ASP A 226 -20.56 3.86 -3.14
CA ASP A 226 -19.39 2.98 -3.14
C ASP A 226 -19.76 1.50 -3.39
N SER A 227 -18.84 0.58 -3.29
CA SER A 227 -19.10 -0.83 -3.55
C SER A 227 -20.23 -1.38 -2.67
N THR A 228 -21.15 -2.15 -3.28
CA THR A 228 -22.29 -2.75 -2.55
C THR A 228 -21.90 -3.93 -1.66
N GLY A 229 -20.66 -4.43 -1.76
CA GLY A 229 -20.10 -5.48 -0.91
C GLY A 229 -18.85 -5.00 -0.22
N GLY A 230 -18.42 -5.71 0.81
CA GLY A 230 -17.18 -5.42 1.52
C GLY A 230 -15.94 -5.78 0.70
N SER A 231 -14.84 -5.07 0.89
CA SER A 231 -13.53 -5.59 0.53
C SER A 231 -13.16 -6.70 1.53
N LEU A 232 -12.75 -7.84 1.02
CA LEU A 232 -12.50 -9.03 1.82
C LEU A 232 -11.01 -9.41 1.81
N GLY A 233 -10.44 -9.63 2.97
CA GLY A 233 -9.16 -10.32 3.09
C GLY A 233 -7.92 -9.47 2.78
N THR A 234 -6.94 -10.10 2.16
CA THR A 234 -5.62 -9.51 1.95
C THR A 234 -5.61 -8.49 0.82
N SER A 235 -5.04 -7.34 1.09
CA SER A 235 -4.60 -6.38 0.08
C SER A 235 -3.07 -6.39 -0.02
N SER A 236 -2.54 -6.11 -1.18
CA SER A 236 -1.10 -6.04 -1.44
C SER A 236 -0.81 -4.89 -2.39
N VAL A 237 0.36 -4.25 -2.23
CA VAL A 237 0.73 -3.01 -2.92
C VAL A 237 2.08 -3.20 -3.59
N SER A 238 2.27 -2.65 -4.81
CA SER A 238 3.55 -2.62 -5.51
C SER A 238 4.62 -1.79 -4.76
N ASN A 239 5.89 -1.99 -5.08
CA ASN A 239 7.00 -1.31 -4.39
C ASN A 239 6.95 0.22 -4.49
N ASP A 240 6.36 0.76 -5.54
CA ASP A 240 6.19 2.20 -5.78
C ASP A 240 4.85 2.75 -5.25
N GLY A 241 3.98 1.89 -4.69
CA GLY A 241 2.66 2.28 -4.19
C GLY A 241 1.62 2.61 -5.26
N ARG A 242 1.95 2.45 -6.56
CA ARG A 242 1.06 2.77 -7.67
C ARG A 242 -0.05 1.75 -7.86
N TYR A 243 0.27 0.48 -7.76
CA TYR A 243 -0.66 -0.60 -8.04
C TYR A 243 -1.07 -1.32 -6.76
N ILE A 244 -2.37 -1.58 -6.66
CA ILE A 244 -2.95 -2.27 -5.51
C ILE A 244 -3.74 -3.47 -6.03
N VAL A 245 -3.62 -4.60 -5.33
CA VAL A 245 -4.51 -5.74 -5.50
C VAL A 245 -5.31 -5.95 -4.23
N PHE A 246 -6.59 -6.24 -4.36
CA PHE A 246 -7.50 -6.52 -3.26
C PHE A 246 -8.57 -7.53 -3.66
N THR A 247 -9.24 -8.11 -2.67
CA THR A 247 -10.38 -9.01 -2.88
C THR A 247 -11.68 -8.35 -2.46
N SER A 248 -12.75 -8.57 -3.21
CA SER A 248 -14.08 -8.04 -2.90
C SER A 248 -15.16 -8.99 -3.37
N ASN A 249 -16.30 -9.02 -2.67
CA ASN A 249 -17.52 -9.70 -3.10
C ASN A 249 -18.55 -8.73 -3.70
N SER A 250 -18.12 -7.53 -4.05
CA SER A 250 -18.98 -6.49 -4.60
C SER A 250 -19.14 -6.63 -6.12
N GLY A 251 -20.31 -7.04 -6.59
CA GLY A 251 -20.66 -7.02 -8.01
C GLY A 251 -20.83 -5.61 -8.61
N SER A 252 -20.57 -4.55 -7.84
CA SER A 252 -20.60 -3.17 -8.33
C SER A 252 -19.24 -2.63 -8.77
N LEU A 253 -18.16 -3.38 -8.59
CA LEU A 253 -16.81 -2.99 -9.01
C LEU A 253 -16.56 -3.23 -10.49
N ASP A 254 -17.21 -4.24 -11.06
CA ASP A 254 -17.14 -4.57 -12.49
C ASP A 254 -18.52 -5.06 -12.97
N ALA A 255 -19.02 -4.48 -14.05
CA ALA A 255 -20.35 -4.82 -14.61
C ALA A 255 -20.47 -6.29 -15.07
N THR A 256 -19.34 -6.94 -15.29
CA THR A 256 -19.26 -8.34 -15.73
C THR A 256 -19.14 -9.33 -14.57
N ASP A 257 -18.87 -8.82 -13.35
CA ASP A 257 -18.89 -9.63 -12.13
C ASP A 257 -20.34 -9.91 -11.70
N LYS A 258 -20.77 -11.16 -11.84
CA LYS A 258 -22.13 -11.61 -11.54
C LYS A 258 -22.20 -12.93 -10.78
N ASN A 259 -21.04 -13.44 -10.32
CA ASN A 259 -21.00 -14.73 -9.66
C ASN A 259 -21.47 -14.68 -8.19
N GLY A 260 -21.49 -13.47 -7.56
CA GLY A 260 -21.88 -13.27 -6.17
C GLY A 260 -20.87 -13.86 -5.17
N LYS A 261 -19.63 -14.06 -5.61
CA LYS A 261 -18.51 -14.59 -4.82
C LYS A 261 -17.43 -13.52 -4.63
N SER A 262 -16.39 -13.86 -3.90
CA SER A 262 -15.21 -13.01 -3.81
C SER A 262 -14.36 -13.11 -5.07
N ASP A 263 -13.96 -11.96 -5.59
CA ASP A 263 -13.12 -11.81 -6.76
C ASP A 263 -11.90 -10.97 -6.48
N VAL A 264 -10.86 -11.10 -7.29
CA VAL A 264 -9.61 -10.35 -7.19
C VAL A 264 -9.65 -9.19 -8.17
N PHE A 265 -9.30 -8.01 -7.66
CA PHE A 265 -9.23 -6.76 -8.42
C PHE A 265 -7.83 -6.17 -8.35
N TRP A 266 -7.38 -5.55 -9.44
CA TRP A 266 -6.15 -4.78 -9.56
C TRP A 266 -6.50 -3.34 -9.93
N LEU A 267 -5.91 -2.38 -9.21
CA LEU A 267 -6.12 -0.95 -9.39
C LEU A 267 -4.79 -0.25 -9.70
N ASP A 268 -4.72 0.47 -10.80
CA ASP A 268 -3.69 1.49 -11.04
C ASP A 268 -4.17 2.82 -10.46
N ARG A 269 -3.59 3.23 -9.34
CA ARG A 269 -3.95 4.48 -8.63
C ARG A 269 -3.66 5.73 -9.46
N GLN A 270 -2.67 5.69 -10.35
CA GLN A 270 -2.32 6.83 -11.18
C GLN A 270 -3.34 7.11 -12.29
N THR A 271 -3.85 6.04 -12.92
CA THR A 271 -4.82 6.15 -14.01
C THR A 271 -6.26 5.90 -13.57
N GLN A 272 -6.47 5.48 -12.33
CA GLN A 272 -7.75 5.01 -11.78
C GLN A 272 -8.35 3.83 -12.56
N MET A 273 -7.49 3.06 -13.23
CA MET A 273 -7.91 1.89 -13.99
C MET A 273 -8.09 0.70 -13.06
N LEU A 274 -9.32 0.24 -12.93
CA LEU A 274 -9.68 -0.98 -12.22
C LEU A 274 -9.79 -2.16 -13.20
N LYS A 275 -9.30 -3.33 -12.81
CA LYS A 275 -9.38 -4.58 -13.57
C LYS A 275 -9.86 -5.71 -12.70
N LEU A 276 -10.81 -6.48 -13.20
CA LEU A 276 -11.15 -7.80 -12.67
C LEU A 276 -10.05 -8.78 -13.07
N VAL A 277 -9.28 -9.25 -12.10
CA VAL A 277 -8.13 -10.16 -12.27
C VAL A 277 -8.59 -11.60 -12.41
N SER A 278 -9.57 -12.02 -11.57
CA SER A 278 -10.13 -13.36 -11.52
C SER A 278 -11.24 -13.58 -12.58
N HIS A 279 -11.03 -13.06 -13.79
CA HIS A 279 -11.96 -13.24 -14.90
C HIS A 279 -11.93 -14.67 -15.45
N ASN A 280 -13.01 -15.10 -16.08
CA ASN A 280 -13.04 -16.36 -16.82
C ASN A 280 -12.13 -16.31 -18.07
N LEU A 281 -11.80 -17.48 -18.61
CA LEU A 281 -10.91 -17.63 -19.78
C LEU A 281 -11.38 -16.82 -21.00
N GLY A 282 -12.69 -16.66 -21.16
CA GLY A 282 -13.28 -15.87 -22.23
C GLY A 282 -13.27 -14.36 -21.99
N LYS A 283 -12.84 -13.87 -20.82
CA LYS A 283 -12.88 -12.46 -20.39
C LYS A 283 -14.26 -11.84 -20.53
N THR A 284 -15.30 -12.62 -20.33
CA THR A 284 -16.70 -12.19 -20.44
C THR A 284 -17.34 -11.90 -19.09
N GLY A 285 -16.62 -12.16 -17.99
CA GLY A 285 -17.06 -11.93 -16.62
C GLY A 285 -16.12 -12.56 -15.61
N SER A 286 -16.51 -12.50 -14.34
CA SER A 286 -15.84 -13.20 -13.26
C SER A 286 -15.84 -14.71 -13.48
N SER A 287 -14.89 -15.40 -12.85
CA SER A 287 -14.84 -16.86 -12.78
C SER A 287 -16.10 -17.41 -12.10
N ASN A 288 -16.38 -18.68 -12.32
CA ASN A 288 -17.49 -19.38 -11.66
C ASN A 288 -17.19 -19.73 -10.19
N GLY A 289 -15.97 -19.56 -9.72
CA GLY A 289 -15.48 -19.82 -8.36
C GLY A 289 -15.19 -18.58 -7.55
N ALA A 290 -14.82 -18.77 -6.28
CA ALA A 290 -14.34 -17.72 -5.39
C ALA A 290 -12.83 -17.56 -5.53
N SER A 291 -12.35 -16.33 -5.50
CA SER A 291 -10.92 -16.00 -5.55
C SER A 291 -10.46 -15.23 -4.32
N SER A 292 -9.23 -15.46 -3.87
CA SER A 292 -8.69 -14.93 -2.61
C SER A 292 -7.15 -14.93 -2.58
N SER A 293 -6.57 -14.52 -1.45
CA SER A 293 -5.12 -14.59 -1.17
C SER A 293 -4.25 -13.96 -2.25
N ALA A 294 -4.70 -12.85 -2.80
CA ALA A 294 -4.00 -12.15 -3.86
C ALA A 294 -2.75 -11.44 -3.35
N VAL A 295 -1.65 -11.58 -4.08
CA VAL A 295 -0.37 -10.88 -3.87
C VAL A 295 0.13 -10.28 -5.18
N ILE A 296 0.71 -9.08 -5.12
CA ILE A 296 1.21 -8.35 -6.28
C ILE A 296 2.74 -8.36 -6.33
N SER A 297 3.30 -8.41 -7.54
CA SER A 297 4.74 -8.26 -7.77
C SER A 297 5.24 -6.86 -7.40
N GLY A 298 6.53 -6.71 -7.14
CA GLY A 298 7.13 -5.42 -6.82
C GLY A 298 6.94 -4.36 -7.91
N ASP A 299 6.94 -4.77 -9.19
CA ASP A 299 6.67 -3.90 -10.33
C ASP A 299 5.18 -3.60 -10.56
N GLY A 300 4.28 -4.28 -9.82
CA GLY A 300 2.83 -4.08 -9.89
C GLY A 300 2.12 -4.67 -11.10
N LEU A 301 2.85 -5.36 -11.98
CA LEU A 301 2.31 -5.84 -13.26
C LEU A 301 1.92 -7.32 -13.26
N SER A 302 2.13 -8.01 -12.14
CA SER A 302 1.77 -9.43 -11.98
C SER A 302 1.06 -9.65 -10.65
N VAL A 303 0.01 -10.47 -10.67
CA VAL A 303 -0.79 -10.82 -9.47
C VAL A 303 -0.90 -12.34 -9.39
N ALA A 304 -0.42 -12.92 -8.30
CA ALA A 304 -0.70 -14.31 -7.97
C ALA A 304 -1.86 -14.40 -6.98
N PHE A 305 -2.77 -15.33 -7.17
CA PHE A 305 -3.94 -15.49 -6.32
C PHE A 305 -4.44 -16.94 -6.31
N VAL A 306 -5.35 -17.24 -5.41
CA VAL A 306 -5.99 -18.54 -5.25
C VAL A 306 -7.43 -18.46 -5.74
N SER A 307 -7.90 -19.47 -6.47
CA SER A 307 -9.32 -19.63 -6.85
C SER A 307 -9.76 -21.09 -6.85
N ASP A 308 -11.03 -21.33 -6.56
CA ASP A 308 -11.72 -22.62 -6.74
C ASP A 308 -12.58 -22.65 -8.03
N GLY A 309 -12.37 -21.70 -8.94
CA GLY A 309 -13.09 -21.58 -10.19
C GLY A 309 -12.50 -22.46 -11.28
N THR A 310 -13.36 -23.16 -12.03
CA THR A 310 -12.99 -24.15 -13.04
C THR A 310 -12.88 -23.60 -14.47
N ASP A 311 -12.98 -22.29 -14.63
CA ASP A 311 -13.05 -21.62 -15.93
C ASP A 311 -12.06 -20.47 -16.12
N LEU A 312 -11.05 -20.34 -15.23
CA LEU A 312 -10.03 -19.30 -15.33
C LEU A 312 -8.98 -19.60 -16.39
N ALA A 313 -8.52 -20.84 -16.48
CA ALA A 313 -7.47 -21.24 -17.39
C ALA A 313 -7.73 -22.61 -18.02
N LEU A 314 -7.07 -22.87 -19.18
CA LEU A 314 -7.07 -24.20 -19.76
C LEU A 314 -6.33 -25.16 -18.82
N GLY A 315 -6.92 -26.32 -18.57
CA GLY A 315 -6.31 -27.38 -17.76
C GLY A 315 -6.78 -27.41 -16.32
N ASP A 316 -7.52 -26.41 -15.87
CA ASP A 316 -8.25 -26.43 -14.61
C ASP A 316 -9.70 -26.81 -14.89
N GLN A 317 -10.15 -27.95 -14.39
CA GLN A 317 -11.49 -28.52 -14.60
C GLN A 317 -12.08 -29.14 -13.34
N ASP A 318 -11.44 -28.98 -12.19
CA ASP A 318 -11.95 -29.42 -10.91
C ASP A 318 -12.31 -28.21 -10.02
N SER A 319 -12.80 -28.44 -8.83
CA SER A 319 -13.17 -27.40 -7.87
C SER A 319 -12.19 -27.33 -6.70
N GLN A 320 -10.99 -27.84 -6.87
CA GLN A 320 -9.93 -27.66 -5.90
C GLN A 320 -9.40 -26.20 -5.96
N LYS A 321 -8.69 -25.80 -4.93
CA LYS A 321 -8.06 -24.48 -4.93
C LYS A 321 -6.77 -24.55 -5.70
N ASP A 322 -6.66 -23.70 -6.69
CA ASP A 322 -5.48 -23.56 -7.51
C ASP A 322 -4.84 -22.18 -7.40
N VAL A 323 -3.55 -22.09 -7.66
CA VAL A 323 -2.81 -20.84 -7.74
C VAL A 323 -2.73 -20.42 -9.20
N PHE A 324 -3.15 -19.17 -9.45
CA PHE A 324 -3.13 -18.53 -10.75
C PHE A 324 -2.17 -17.34 -10.76
N LEU A 325 -1.70 -16.98 -11.96
CA LEU A 325 -0.90 -15.79 -12.22
C LEU A 325 -1.54 -14.97 -13.34
N TRP A 326 -1.98 -13.79 -13.00
CA TRP A 326 -2.39 -12.75 -13.93
C TRP A 326 -1.21 -11.81 -14.21
N LYS A 327 -1.02 -11.39 -15.48
CA LYS A 327 0.00 -10.44 -15.90
C LYS A 327 -0.62 -9.37 -16.78
N TRP A 328 -0.28 -8.11 -16.50
CA TRP A 328 -0.65 -6.95 -17.29
C TRP A 328 0.49 -6.55 -18.23
N ASP A 329 0.19 -6.42 -19.50
CA ASP A 329 1.09 -5.81 -20.51
C ASP A 329 0.64 -4.38 -20.78
N SER A 330 1.35 -3.41 -20.21
CA SER A 330 1.05 -1.98 -20.38
C SER A 330 1.30 -1.47 -21.81
N ALA A 331 2.14 -2.15 -22.61
CA ALA A 331 2.42 -1.75 -23.99
C ALA A 331 1.27 -2.09 -24.93
N THR A 332 0.60 -3.22 -24.70
CA THR A 332 -0.53 -3.69 -25.52
C THR A 332 -1.88 -3.43 -24.87
N SER A 333 -1.90 -3.01 -23.60
CA SER A 333 -3.11 -2.88 -22.76
C SER A 333 -3.92 -4.17 -22.69
N THR A 334 -3.23 -5.31 -22.62
CA THR A 334 -3.82 -6.64 -22.51
C THR A 334 -3.28 -7.37 -21.29
N ASP A 335 -4.03 -8.34 -20.83
CA ASP A 335 -3.61 -9.22 -19.76
C ASP A 335 -3.59 -10.69 -20.18
N THR A 336 -2.89 -11.49 -19.40
CA THR A 336 -2.86 -12.95 -19.53
C THR A 336 -3.11 -13.58 -18.18
N LEU A 337 -3.81 -14.71 -18.15
CA LEU A 337 -4.08 -15.51 -16.96
C LEU A 337 -3.57 -16.93 -17.18
N SER A 338 -2.81 -17.45 -16.24
CA SER A 338 -2.14 -18.77 -16.34
C SER A 338 -2.35 -19.55 -15.05
N LEU A 339 -2.55 -20.86 -15.14
CA LEU A 339 -2.51 -21.79 -14.03
C LEU A 339 -1.05 -22.02 -13.62
N VAL A 340 -0.73 -21.75 -12.35
CA VAL A 340 0.60 -21.90 -11.75
C VAL A 340 0.76 -23.29 -11.12
N SER A 341 -0.26 -23.75 -10.38
CA SER A 341 -0.28 -25.04 -9.69
C SER A 341 -0.66 -26.20 -10.61
N GLY A 342 -0.57 -26.01 -11.92
CA GLY A 342 -0.75 -27.09 -12.88
C GLY A 342 0.42 -28.06 -12.91
N THR A 343 0.14 -29.30 -13.31
CA THR A 343 1.20 -30.30 -13.49
C THR A 343 2.04 -30.00 -14.73
N ASN A 344 3.33 -30.39 -14.72
CA ASN A 344 4.22 -30.22 -15.88
C ASN A 344 3.77 -31.00 -17.13
N ASN A 345 2.74 -31.85 -17.04
CA ASN A 345 2.22 -32.66 -18.13
C ASN A 345 0.77 -32.25 -18.54
N SER A 346 0.30 -31.05 -18.16
CA SER A 346 -1.03 -30.55 -18.41
C SER A 346 -2.17 -31.43 -17.82
N ALA A 347 -1.86 -32.20 -16.79
CA ALA A 347 -2.85 -32.91 -16.00
C ALA A 347 -3.37 -32.00 -14.87
N ILE A 348 -4.57 -32.26 -14.41
CA ILE A 348 -5.17 -31.58 -13.25
C ILE A 348 -4.33 -31.93 -11.99
N SER A 349 -4.14 -30.96 -11.09
CA SER A 349 -3.56 -31.21 -9.77
C SER A 349 -4.49 -32.13 -8.97
N ASP A 350 -3.97 -32.94 -8.08
CA ASP A 350 -4.76 -33.87 -7.27
C ASP A 350 -4.97 -33.37 -5.83
N GLY A 351 -4.71 -32.09 -5.56
CA GLY A 351 -4.87 -31.48 -4.25
C GLY A 351 -4.84 -29.95 -4.29
N ASP A 352 -5.34 -29.32 -3.22
CA ASP A 352 -5.42 -27.88 -3.06
C ASP A 352 -4.04 -27.22 -3.09
N SER A 353 -3.96 -26.04 -3.72
CA SER A 353 -2.78 -25.16 -3.70
C SER A 353 -3.15 -23.79 -3.16
N TYR A 354 -2.28 -23.19 -2.31
CA TYR A 354 -2.64 -22.00 -1.55
C TYR A 354 -1.41 -21.20 -1.07
N ASN A 355 -1.66 -20.03 -0.45
CA ASN A 355 -0.66 -19.12 0.11
C ASN A 355 0.44 -18.72 -0.90
N PRO A 356 0.12 -18.14 -2.05
CA PRO A 356 1.13 -17.72 -3.01
C PRO A 356 2.00 -16.57 -2.48
N ILE A 357 3.28 -16.56 -2.87
CA ILE A 357 4.22 -15.44 -2.77
C ILE A 357 4.82 -15.22 -4.15
N ILE A 358 4.94 -13.98 -4.60
CA ILE A 358 5.44 -13.62 -5.92
C ILE A 358 6.75 -12.80 -5.82
N SER A 359 7.66 -12.98 -6.79
CA SER A 359 8.88 -12.17 -6.91
C SER A 359 8.60 -10.76 -7.41
N ASP A 360 9.54 -9.81 -7.19
CA ASP A 360 9.38 -8.41 -7.57
C ASP A 360 9.11 -8.20 -9.07
N ASN A 361 9.61 -9.09 -9.92
CA ASN A 361 9.42 -9.05 -11.38
C ASN A 361 8.31 -9.99 -11.89
N GLY A 362 7.55 -10.62 -11.01
CA GLY A 362 6.48 -11.55 -11.38
C GLY A 362 6.96 -12.82 -12.11
N GLN A 363 8.27 -13.16 -12.04
CA GLN A 363 8.83 -14.32 -12.74
C GLN A 363 8.66 -15.61 -11.92
N TYR A 364 8.77 -15.54 -10.60
CA TYR A 364 8.68 -16.67 -9.71
C TYR A 364 7.46 -16.57 -8.80
N VAL A 365 6.75 -17.68 -8.64
CA VAL A 365 5.67 -17.82 -7.66
C VAL A 365 5.94 -19.04 -6.80
N SER A 366 6.06 -18.87 -5.48
CA SER A 366 6.15 -19.98 -4.52
C SER A 366 4.81 -20.13 -3.81
N PHE A 367 4.42 -21.36 -3.50
CA PHE A 367 3.13 -21.69 -2.90
C PHE A 367 3.19 -23.00 -2.11
N LEU A 368 2.20 -23.22 -1.26
CA LEU A 368 1.94 -24.51 -0.63
C LEU A 368 0.96 -25.32 -1.47
N SER A 369 1.15 -26.64 -1.51
CA SER A 369 0.19 -27.55 -2.12
C SER A 369 0.12 -28.88 -1.39
N ASP A 370 -1.09 -29.43 -1.32
CA ASP A 370 -1.40 -30.78 -0.87
C ASP A 370 -1.30 -31.81 -2.02
N ALA A 371 -1.11 -31.33 -3.26
CA ALA A 371 -1.08 -32.17 -4.46
C ALA A 371 0.21 -33.00 -4.55
N ALA A 372 0.05 -34.30 -4.81
CA ALA A 372 1.15 -35.24 -4.96
C ALA A 372 1.70 -35.31 -6.41
N ASN A 373 1.02 -34.74 -7.39
CA ASN A 373 1.29 -34.92 -8.82
C ASN A 373 1.86 -33.70 -9.54
N LEU A 374 2.12 -32.57 -8.86
CA LEU A 374 2.60 -31.32 -9.49
C LEU A 374 3.94 -31.49 -10.20
N THR A 375 4.78 -32.40 -9.73
CA THR A 375 6.10 -32.70 -10.32
C THR A 375 6.25 -34.19 -10.57
N SER A 376 7.28 -34.56 -11.36
CA SER A 376 7.64 -35.96 -11.55
C SER A 376 8.30 -36.61 -10.31
N LEU A 377 8.61 -35.81 -9.30
CA LEU A 377 9.15 -36.31 -8.04
C LEU A 377 8.01 -36.93 -7.21
N SER A 378 8.28 -38.11 -6.64
CA SER A 378 7.27 -38.76 -5.80
C SER A 378 7.07 -37.97 -4.52
N ASP A 379 5.88 -37.41 -4.38
CA ASP A 379 5.34 -36.91 -3.13
C ASP A 379 4.23 -37.87 -2.68
N SER A 380 4.43 -38.53 -1.54
CA SER A 380 3.52 -39.57 -1.05
C SER A 380 3.20 -39.41 0.42
N ASN A 381 3.50 -38.26 1.01
CA ASN A 381 3.28 -38.04 2.44
C ASN A 381 1.83 -37.55 2.72
N GLY A 382 1.10 -37.05 1.70
CA GLY A 382 -0.24 -36.50 1.85
C GLY A 382 -0.28 -35.26 2.76
N GLN A 383 0.77 -34.48 2.78
CA GLN A 383 0.93 -33.29 3.59
C GLN A 383 1.35 -32.10 2.72
N PRO A 384 1.09 -30.85 3.15
CA PRO A 384 1.48 -29.69 2.40
C PRO A 384 2.99 -29.60 2.18
N ASP A 385 3.39 -29.37 0.95
CA ASP A 385 4.77 -29.14 0.54
C ASP A 385 4.93 -27.77 -0.13
N VAL A 386 6.18 -27.23 -0.11
CA VAL A 386 6.49 -25.95 -0.75
C VAL A 386 6.93 -26.20 -2.18
N PHE A 387 6.27 -25.54 -3.12
CA PHE A 387 6.59 -25.55 -4.54
C PHE A 387 6.99 -24.16 -5.02
N GLN A 388 7.72 -24.11 -6.12
CA GLN A 388 8.05 -22.89 -6.84
C GLN A 388 7.82 -23.10 -8.34
N TRP A 389 7.10 -22.18 -8.94
CA TRP A 389 6.91 -22.06 -10.37
C TRP A 389 7.87 -21.02 -10.93
N ASP A 390 8.49 -21.31 -12.09
CA ASP A 390 9.38 -20.44 -12.86
C ASP A 390 8.77 -20.11 -14.21
N GLY A 391 8.30 -18.88 -14.40
CA GLY A 391 7.72 -18.39 -15.64
C GLY A 391 8.71 -18.15 -16.77
N SER A 392 10.03 -18.19 -16.51
CA SER A 392 11.06 -18.09 -17.57
C SER A 392 11.35 -19.42 -18.25
N ALA A 393 10.96 -20.53 -17.59
CA ALA A 393 11.16 -21.85 -18.14
C ALA A 393 10.32 -22.06 -19.40
N SER A 394 10.87 -22.68 -20.41
CA SER A 394 10.22 -22.93 -21.70
C SER A 394 8.95 -23.82 -21.61
N MET A 395 8.67 -24.38 -20.45
CA MET A 395 7.52 -25.22 -20.10
C MET A 395 7.11 -24.97 -18.63
N ASN A 396 6.82 -23.76 -18.22
CA ASN A 396 6.23 -23.38 -16.91
C ASN A 396 6.55 -24.40 -15.79
N ALA A 397 7.84 -24.52 -15.45
CA ALA A 397 8.30 -25.62 -14.63
C ALA A 397 7.97 -25.38 -13.14
N VAL A 398 7.12 -26.20 -12.57
CA VAL A 398 6.94 -26.33 -11.11
C VAL A 398 8.06 -27.21 -10.54
N THR A 399 8.67 -26.74 -9.47
CA THR A 399 9.74 -27.45 -8.75
C THR A 399 9.34 -27.66 -7.30
N LEU A 400 9.50 -28.86 -6.78
CA LEU A 400 9.34 -29.16 -5.36
C LEU A 400 10.56 -28.58 -4.60
N VAL A 401 10.32 -27.59 -3.75
CA VAL A 401 11.34 -26.91 -2.93
C VAL A 401 11.62 -27.69 -1.65
N SER A 402 10.57 -28.12 -0.94
CA SER A 402 10.64 -28.91 0.29
C SER A 402 10.95 -30.39 -0.01
N ARG A 403 12.13 -30.65 -0.59
CA ARG A 403 12.55 -31.99 -1.00
C ARG A 403 13.68 -32.55 -0.14
N ASN A 404 13.69 -33.87 0.02
CA ASN A 404 14.82 -34.57 0.60
C ASN A 404 16.05 -34.47 -0.31
N ARG A 405 17.14 -33.92 0.22
CA ARG A 405 18.38 -33.70 -0.54
C ARG A 405 19.18 -35.00 -0.76
N SER A 406 18.91 -36.07 0.00
CA SER A 406 19.77 -37.26 0.01
C SER A 406 19.29 -38.42 -0.86
N LYS A 407 18.07 -38.41 -1.37
CA LYS A 407 17.53 -39.53 -2.17
C LYS A 407 16.59 -39.02 -3.26
N ASN A 408 17.02 -39.03 -4.49
CA ASN A 408 16.20 -38.87 -5.72
C ASN A 408 15.13 -37.76 -5.75
N GLY A 409 15.25 -36.81 -4.82
CA GLY A 409 14.40 -35.63 -4.78
C GLY A 409 12.94 -35.84 -4.36
N SER A 410 12.59 -36.97 -3.71
CA SER A 410 11.25 -37.20 -3.19
C SER A 410 10.85 -36.16 -2.12
N GLY A 411 9.55 -35.93 -1.92
CA GLY A 411 9.00 -35.11 -0.87
C GLY A 411 9.49 -35.45 0.53
N ILE A 412 9.37 -34.52 1.44
CA ILE A 412 9.76 -34.72 2.85
C ILE A 412 8.70 -35.55 3.59
N LYS A 413 9.10 -36.15 4.72
CA LYS A 413 8.17 -36.93 5.57
C LYS A 413 7.51 -36.07 6.64
N GLY A 414 7.09 -34.86 6.32
CA GLY A 414 6.51 -33.95 7.28
C GLY A 414 5.79 -32.80 6.61
N VAL A 415 5.16 -31.97 7.43
CA VAL A 415 4.42 -30.78 6.99
C VAL A 415 5.36 -29.61 6.80
N SER A 416 5.20 -28.86 5.73
CA SER A 416 5.75 -27.51 5.58
C SER A 416 4.66 -26.50 5.94
N THR A 417 4.91 -25.59 6.89
CA THR A 417 3.87 -24.73 7.47
C THR A 417 4.00 -23.27 7.14
N SER A 418 5.21 -22.78 6.92
CA SER A 418 5.48 -21.39 6.56
C SER A 418 6.69 -21.31 5.65
N PHE A 419 6.67 -20.36 4.76
CA PHE A 419 7.79 -20.11 3.86
C PHE A 419 7.87 -18.63 3.49
N SER A 420 9.01 -18.21 2.99
CA SER A 420 9.26 -16.91 2.43
C SER A 420 10.19 -17.02 1.22
N MET A 421 10.14 -16.06 0.33
CA MET A 421 10.95 -16.00 -0.88
C MET A 421 11.71 -14.68 -0.94
N SER A 422 12.94 -14.71 -1.44
CA SER A 422 13.68 -13.47 -1.75
C SER A 422 12.98 -12.69 -2.87
N ARG A 423 13.16 -11.37 -2.92
CA ARG A 423 12.53 -10.50 -3.90
C ARG A 423 12.81 -10.89 -5.34
N ASP A 424 14.01 -11.41 -5.61
CA ASP A 424 14.43 -11.92 -6.93
C ASP A 424 13.95 -13.33 -7.25
N GLY A 425 13.27 -14.01 -6.29
CA GLY A 425 12.78 -15.38 -6.45
C GLY A 425 13.82 -16.48 -6.34
N ASN A 426 15.11 -16.15 -6.17
CA ASN A 426 16.19 -17.14 -6.23
C ASN A 426 16.33 -17.98 -4.96
N PHE A 427 15.83 -17.54 -3.83
CA PHE A 427 15.92 -18.21 -2.54
C PHE A 427 14.54 -18.36 -1.91
N VAL A 428 14.25 -19.57 -1.46
CA VAL A 428 13.06 -19.88 -0.66
C VAL A 428 13.50 -20.48 0.67
N ALA A 429 13.05 -19.89 1.77
CA ALA A 429 13.22 -20.40 3.11
C ALA A 429 11.87 -20.93 3.61
N PHE A 430 11.86 -22.07 4.28
CA PHE A 430 10.64 -22.68 4.82
C PHE A 430 10.88 -23.36 6.16
N SER A 431 9.82 -23.53 6.94
CA SER A 431 9.84 -24.33 8.16
C SER A 431 9.13 -25.67 7.92
N SER A 432 9.66 -26.75 8.52
CA SER A 432 9.07 -28.05 8.41
C SER A 432 9.40 -28.90 9.65
N ASN A 433 8.48 -29.78 10.03
CA ASN A 433 8.71 -30.78 11.06
C ASN A 433 9.28 -32.11 10.51
N ALA A 434 9.70 -32.13 9.26
CA ALA A 434 10.22 -33.32 8.61
C ALA A 434 11.61 -33.69 9.14
N ASN A 435 11.80 -34.95 9.52
CA ASN A 435 13.05 -35.49 10.05
C ASN A 435 14.01 -36.00 8.96
N ASN A 436 13.69 -35.81 7.67
CA ASN A 436 14.47 -36.32 6.53
C ASN A 436 14.94 -35.23 5.54
N LEU A 437 14.85 -33.97 5.93
CA LEU A 437 15.27 -32.82 5.09
C LEU A 437 16.77 -32.83 4.82
N VAL A 438 17.59 -33.11 5.83
CA VAL A 438 19.05 -33.10 5.75
C VAL A 438 19.60 -34.48 6.01
N ALA A 439 20.53 -34.90 5.17
CA ALA A 439 21.24 -36.18 5.38
C ALA A 439 22.18 -36.04 6.59
N PHE A 440 22.13 -37.03 7.50
CA PHE A 440 23.07 -37.18 8.60
C PHE A 440 23.00 -36.22 9.80
N THR A 441 22.01 -35.39 9.91
CA THR A 441 21.73 -34.66 11.16
C THR A 441 20.58 -35.35 11.89
N ILE A 442 20.81 -35.74 13.12
CA ILE A 442 19.72 -36.12 14.01
C ILE A 442 19.07 -34.82 14.45
N ASP A 443 17.84 -34.61 14.01
CA ASP A 443 17.02 -33.53 14.57
C ASP A 443 16.65 -33.96 16.01
N LEU A 444 17.25 -33.29 16.97
CA LEU A 444 17.04 -33.56 18.40
C LEU A 444 15.88 -32.73 18.98
N ASN A 445 15.25 -31.88 18.19
CA ASN A 445 14.26 -30.93 18.68
C ASN A 445 12.85 -31.55 18.86
N GLY A 446 12.61 -32.76 18.33
CA GLY A 446 11.43 -33.58 18.65
C GLY A 446 10.06 -32.91 18.40
N SER A 447 10.01 -31.88 17.53
CA SER A 447 8.79 -31.14 17.20
C SER A 447 8.63 -31.04 15.73
#